data_e0c3184a025985f6eaf047b152b1bafc
#
_entry.id   e0c3184a025985f6eaf047b152b1bafc
#
_cell.length_a   1.000
_cell.length_b   1.000
_cell.length_c   1.000
_cell.angle_alpha   90.00
_cell.angle_beta   90.00
_cell.angle_gamma   90.00
#
_symmetry.space_group_name_H-M   'P 1'
#
loop_
_entity.id
_entity.type
_entity.pdbx_description
1 polymer ?
#
loop_
_entity_poly.entity_id
_entity_poly.type
_entity_poly.pdbx_seq_one_letter_code
_entity_poly.pdbx_strand_id
1 'polypeptide(L)'
;GLIYSGVEIIKFYFSLSQDQQKRRMKARKESELKYWKLSPNDERIVTKWDAFTLYKEQMFDKTAVNFSPWVVINANNKMIARLSALRFLLNQASYENKKLLKPLAWSKNISNYKVSLEGVEFDNLNYDQYMILTKYTDDT
;
A
#
# COMPACT_ATOMS: atom_id res chain seq x y z
N GLY A 1 -15.29 20.37 6.68
CA GLY A 1 -15.11 18.94 6.37
C GLY A 1 -14.71 18.16 7.61
N LEU A 2 -14.59 16.82 7.52
CA LEU A 2 -14.34 15.91 8.66
C LEU A 2 -13.09 16.28 9.48
N ILE A 3 -12.00 16.70 8.82
CA ILE A 3 -10.77 17.10 9.53
C ILE A 3 -11.00 18.32 10.42
N TYR A 4 -11.77 19.31 9.95
CA TYR A 4 -12.10 20.50 10.74
C TYR A 4 -13.01 20.19 11.94
N SER A 5 -13.73 19.06 11.91
CA SER A 5 -14.55 18.59 13.04
C SER A 5 -13.78 17.73 14.04
N GLY A 6 -12.45 17.63 13.91
CA GLY A 6 -11.59 16.88 14.82
C GLY A 6 -11.44 15.39 14.47
N VAL A 7 -11.92 14.97 13.31
CA VAL A 7 -11.73 13.60 12.82
C VAL A 7 -10.33 13.45 12.23
N GLU A 8 -9.55 12.51 12.74
CA GLU A 8 -8.26 12.13 12.17
C GLU A 8 -8.47 11.12 11.04
N ILE A 9 -7.94 11.44 9.86
CA ILE A 9 -8.06 10.59 8.67
C ILE A 9 -6.70 10.05 8.29
N ILE A 10 -6.54 8.72 8.33
CA ILE A 10 -5.36 8.00 7.85
C ILE A 10 -5.73 7.30 6.54
N LYS A 11 -5.00 7.61 5.47
CA LYS A 11 -5.24 7.03 4.14
C LYS A 11 -4.13 6.05 3.82
N PHE A 12 -4.48 4.77 3.67
CA PHE A 12 -3.56 3.73 3.24
C PHE A 12 -3.78 3.36 1.78
N TYR A 13 -2.69 3.28 1.02
CA TYR A 13 -2.67 2.69 -0.31
C TYR A 13 -1.73 1.49 -0.34
N PHE A 14 -2.27 0.31 -0.60
CA PHE A 14 -1.49 -0.91 -0.70
C PHE A 14 -1.03 -1.11 -2.14
N SER A 15 0.20 -0.70 -2.43
CA SER A 15 0.80 -0.79 -3.76
C SER A 15 1.23 -2.22 -4.07
N LEU A 16 0.84 -2.69 -5.24
CA LEU A 16 1.10 -4.03 -5.73
C LEU A 16 1.67 -3.95 -7.14
N SER A 17 2.74 -4.68 -7.43
CA SER A 17 3.25 -4.78 -8.79
C SER A 17 2.30 -5.59 -9.68
N GLN A 18 2.29 -5.27 -10.99
CA GLN A 18 1.45 -5.97 -11.96
C GLN A 18 1.73 -7.49 -11.98
N ASP A 19 2.99 -7.88 -11.87
CA ASP A 19 3.37 -9.30 -11.85
C ASP A 19 2.82 -10.02 -10.61
N GLN A 20 2.87 -9.38 -9.45
CA GLN A 20 2.28 -9.94 -8.23
C GLN A 20 0.76 -10.01 -8.31
N GLN A 21 0.12 -9.03 -8.95
CA GLN A 21 -1.31 -9.08 -9.20
C GLN A 21 -1.67 -10.29 -10.07
N LYS A 22 -0.98 -10.45 -11.21
CA LYS A 22 -1.18 -11.59 -12.12
C LYS A 22 -0.97 -12.94 -11.41
N ARG A 23 0.12 -13.06 -10.63
CA ARG A 23 0.40 -14.27 -9.84
C ARG A 23 -0.70 -14.58 -8.82
N ARG A 24 -1.20 -13.55 -8.12
CA ARG A 24 -2.29 -13.72 -7.14
C ARG A 24 -3.60 -14.11 -7.81
N MET A 25 -3.91 -13.57 -8.98
CA MET A 25 -5.11 -13.93 -9.74
C MET A 25 -5.02 -15.38 -10.24
N LYS A 26 -3.86 -15.77 -10.79
CA LYS A 26 -3.60 -17.16 -11.18
C LYS A 26 -3.78 -18.12 -10.01
N ALA A 27 -3.14 -17.84 -8.87
CA ALA A 27 -3.26 -18.68 -7.66
C ALA A 27 -4.70 -18.75 -7.10
N ARG A 28 -5.55 -17.77 -7.35
CA ARG A 28 -6.99 -17.85 -7.00
C ARG A 28 -7.75 -18.76 -7.96
N LYS A 29 -7.47 -18.67 -9.26
CA LYS A 29 -8.11 -19.52 -10.28
C LYS A 29 -7.80 -21.00 -10.09
N GLU A 30 -6.55 -21.31 -9.72
CA GLU A 30 -6.05 -22.68 -9.56
C GLU A 30 -6.39 -23.30 -8.20
N SER A 31 -6.92 -22.54 -7.25
CA SER A 31 -7.19 -23.03 -5.89
C SER A 31 -8.68 -23.32 -5.70
N GLU A 32 -9.01 -24.57 -5.45
CA GLU A 32 -10.39 -25.02 -5.13
C GLU A 32 -10.96 -24.28 -3.90
N LEU A 33 -10.09 -23.85 -2.97
CA LEU A 33 -10.49 -23.13 -1.74
C LEU A 33 -10.60 -21.62 -1.93
N LYS A 34 -10.16 -21.07 -3.07
CA LYS A 34 -10.06 -19.62 -3.29
C LYS A 34 -10.80 -19.10 -4.51
N TYR A 35 -11.28 -19.98 -5.38
CA TYR A 35 -11.96 -19.59 -6.64
C TYR A 35 -13.18 -18.70 -6.39
N TRP A 36 -13.89 -18.89 -5.28
CA TRP A 36 -15.06 -18.10 -4.90
C TRP A 36 -14.72 -16.62 -4.61
N LYS A 37 -13.43 -16.31 -4.44
CA LYS A 37 -12.94 -14.93 -4.27
C LYS A 37 -12.70 -14.21 -5.60
N LEU A 38 -12.85 -14.89 -6.72
CA LEU A 38 -12.75 -14.28 -8.04
C LEU A 38 -14.09 -13.64 -8.38
N SER A 39 -14.01 -12.39 -8.79
CA SER A 39 -15.14 -11.66 -9.35
C SER A 39 -14.90 -11.38 -10.84
N PRO A 40 -15.95 -11.14 -11.64
CA PRO A 40 -15.80 -10.70 -13.03
C PRO A 40 -14.95 -9.41 -13.14
N ASN A 41 -14.94 -8.58 -12.11
CA ASN A 41 -14.11 -7.38 -12.04
C ASN A 41 -12.63 -7.70 -11.90
N ASP A 42 -12.27 -8.75 -11.16
CA ASP A 42 -10.87 -9.15 -10.99
C ASP A 42 -10.19 -9.48 -12.32
N GLU A 43 -10.92 -10.10 -13.25
CA GLU A 43 -10.40 -10.39 -14.59
C GLU A 43 -10.24 -9.13 -15.44
N ARG A 44 -11.16 -8.18 -15.32
CA ARG A 44 -11.10 -6.89 -16.02
C ARG A 44 -9.95 -6.02 -15.51
N ILE A 45 -9.66 -6.05 -14.21
CA ILE A 45 -8.56 -5.28 -13.60
C ILE A 45 -7.22 -5.68 -14.20
N VAL A 46 -6.98 -6.97 -14.41
CA VAL A 46 -5.71 -7.45 -15.00
C VAL A 46 -5.47 -6.90 -16.39
N THR A 47 -6.53 -6.77 -17.20
CA THR A 47 -6.43 -6.29 -18.58
C THR A 47 -6.42 -4.76 -18.70
N LYS A 48 -6.82 -4.05 -17.65
CA LYS A 48 -6.94 -2.58 -17.62
C LYS A 48 -5.97 -1.91 -16.66
N TRP A 49 -4.79 -2.50 -16.51
CA TRP A 49 -3.76 -2.00 -15.60
C TRP A 49 -3.45 -0.52 -15.79
N ASP A 50 -3.25 -0.09 -17.05
CA ASP A 50 -2.90 1.30 -17.37
C ASP A 50 -4.01 2.28 -17.01
N ALA A 51 -5.27 1.91 -17.25
CA ALA A 51 -6.40 2.73 -16.86
C ALA A 51 -6.50 2.88 -15.32
N PHE A 52 -6.30 1.78 -14.58
CA PHE A 52 -6.27 1.84 -13.12
C PHE A 52 -5.10 2.65 -12.59
N THR A 53 -3.93 2.56 -13.23
CA THR A 53 -2.76 3.38 -12.89
C THR A 53 -3.05 4.85 -13.09
N LEU A 54 -3.63 5.25 -14.21
CA LEU A 54 -4.03 6.63 -14.47
C LEU A 54 -5.00 7.18 -13.40
N TYR A 55 -6.03 6.42 -13.05
CA TYR A 55 -6.97 6.84 -12.02
C TYR A 55 -6.34 6.89 -10.62
N LYS A 56 -5.42 5.99 -10.31
CA LYS A 56 -4.64 6.02 -9.07
C LYS A 56 -3.83 7.32 -8.98
N GLU A 57 -3.16 7.71 -10.04
CA GLU A 57 -2.37 8.95 -10.09
C GLU A 57 -3.25 10.18 -9.93
N GLN A 58 -4.37 10.24 -10.64
CA GLN A 58 -5.35 11.31 -10.45
C GLN A 58 -5.90 11.38 -9.02
N MET A 59 -6.09 10.23 -8.38
CA MET A 59 -6.49 10.19 -6.97
C MET A 59 -5.41 10.79 -6.08
N PHE A 60 -4.15 10.43 -6.27
CA PHE A 60 -3.05 11.01 -5.49
C PHE A 60 -2.91 12.51 -5.74
N ASP A 61 -2.89 12.93 -7.00
CA ASP A 61 -2.80 14.34 -7.37
C ASP A 61 -3.87 15.21 -6.68
N LYS A 62 -5.10 14.73 -6.66
CA LYS A 62 -6.23 15.47 -6.08
C LYS A 62 -6.34 15.38 -4.57
N THR A 63 -5.77 14.37 -3.94
CA THR A 63 -6.06 14.07 -2.53
C THR A 63 -4.84 13.91 -1.64
N ALA A 64 -3.62 13.94 -2.16
CA ALA A 64 -2.41 13.97 -1.36
C ALA A 64 -2.16 15.39 -0.86
N VAL A 65 -2.33 15.62 0.43
CA VAL A 65 -2.16 16.92 1.07
C VAL A 65 -1.43 16.78 2.40
N ASN A 66 -0.73 17.83 2.84
CA ASN A 66 0.12 17.80 4.03
C ASN A 66 -0.62 17.41 5.31
N PHE A 67 -1.86 17.87 5.48
CA PHE A 67 -2.68 17.61 6.66
C PHE A 67 -3.43 16.27 6.59
N SER A 68 -3.38 15.58 5.47
CA SER A 68 -3.96 14.23 5.27
C SER A 68 -3.19 13.50 4.16
N PRO A 69 -1.96 13.04 4.46
CA PRO A 69 -1.12 12.37 3.48
C PRO A 69 -1.62 10.96 3.15
N TRP A 70 -1.14 10.40 2.06
CA TRP A 70 -1.26 8.99 1.77
C TRP A 70 -0.09 8.22 2.37
N VAL A 71 -0.37 7.13 3.05
CA VAL A 71 0.62 6.13 3.48
C VAL A 71 0.63 5.02 2.44
N VAL A 72 1.62 5.05 1.58
CA VAL A 72 1.75 4.07 0.48
C VAL A 72 2.60 2.91 0.96
N ILE A 73 2.02 1.71 1.02
CA ILE A 73 2.63 0.51 1.57
C ILE A 73 2.94 -0.47 0.46
N ASN A 74 4.16 -1.02 0.45
CA ASN A 74 4.51 -2.13 -0.43
C ASN A 74 3.73 -3.39 -0.03
N ALA A 75 2.79 -3.81 -0.87
CA ALA A 75 1.92 -4.95 -0.62
C ALA A 75 2.31 -6.22 -1.41
N ASN A 76 3.49 -6.26 -2.01
CA ASN A 76 3.98 -7.47 -2.67
C ASN A 76 4.10 -8.63 -1.68
N ASN A 77 4.55 -8.36 -0.46
CA ASN A 77 4.45 -9.29 0.67
C ASN A 77 3.31 -8.87 1.60
N LYS A 78 2.30 -9.73 1.72
CA LYS A 78 1.10 -9.44 2.53
C LYS A 78 1.37 -9.30 4.02
N MET A 79 2.30 -10.10 4.56
CA MET A 79 2.61 -10.07 6.00
C MET A 79 3.32 -8.76 6.35
N ILE A 80 4.32 -8.39 5.58
CA ILE A 80 5.05 -7.14 5.76
C ILE A 80 4.08 -5.96 5.64
N ALA A 81 3.24 -5.95 4.61
CA ALA A 81 2.28 -4.87 4.41
C ALA A 81 1.30 -4.71 5.58
N ARG A 82 0.78 -5.81 6.11
CA ARG A 82 -0.13 -5.78 7.27
C ARG A 82 0.57 -5.25 8.52
N LEU A 83 1.78 -5.74 8.79
CA LEU A 83 2.55 -5.30 9.95
C LEU A 83 2.97 -3.84 9.83
N SER A 84 3.36 -3.39 8.62
CA SER A 84 3.68 -1.98 8.37
C SER A 84 2.48 -1.07 8.63
N ALA A 85 1.29 -1.45 8.13
CA ALA A 85 0.07 -0.70 8.37
C ALA A 85 -0.31 -0.64 9.86
N LEU A 86 -0.25 -1.78 10.55
CA LEU A 86 -0.58 -1.86 11.98
C LEU A 86 0.41 -1.05 12.83
N ARG A 87 1.71 -1.16 12.58
CA ARG A 87 2.71 -0.36 13.29
C ARG A 87 2.54 1.13 13.03
N PHE A 88 2.29 1.52 11.79
CA PHE A 88 1.99 2.91 11.47
C PHE A 88 0.79 3.41 12.26
N LEU A 89 -0.33 2.68 12.25
CA LEU A 89 -1.55 3.04 12.96
C LEU A 89 -1.32 3.18 14.47
N LEU A 90 -0.65 2.21 15.08
CA LEU A 90 -0.31 2.24 16.51
C LEU A 90 0.62 3.40 16.87
N ASN A 91 1.54 3.75 15.99
CA ASN A 91 2.43 4.90 16.21
C ASN A 91 1.69 6.25 16.13
N GLN A 92 0.64 6.34 15.33
CA GLN A 92 -0.22 7.54 15.26
C GLN A 92 -1.18 7.63 16.44
N ALA A 93 -1.70 6.51 16.91
CA ALA A 93 -2.65 6.50 18.02
C ALA A 93 -2.01 6.96 19.33
N SER A 94 -2.76 7.72 20.12
CA SER A 94 -2.39 8.07 21.50
C SER A 94 -3.10 7.12 22.46
N TYR A 95 -2.34 6.40 23.28
CA TYR A 95 -2.88 5.48 24.29
C TYR A 95 -1.96 5.39 25.49
N GLU A 96 -2.53 4.98 26.63
CA GLU A 96 -1.80 4.86 27.88
C GLU A 96 -0.69 3.79 27.80
N ASN A 97 0.46 4.05 28.38
CA ASN A 97 1.65 3.18 28.36
C ASN A 97 2.20 2.87 26.95
N LYS A 98 1.96 3.78 25.99
CA LYS A 98 2.48 3.64 24.64
C LYS A 98 3.99 3.48 24.62
N LYS A 99 4.46 2.36 24.08
CA LYS A 99 5.87 2.15 23.73
C LYS A 99 6.01 2.30 22.21
N LEU A 100 7.01 3.04 21.78
CA LEU A 100 7.37 3.07 20.36
C LEU A 100 7.70 1.65 19.90
N LEU A 101 6.91 1.13 18.99
CA LEU A 101 7.17 -0.17 18.38
C LEU A 101 8.39 -0.04 17.48
N LYS A 102 9.50 -0.61 17.91
CA LYS A 102 10.67 -0.73 17.04
C LYS A 102 10.35 -1.74 15.94
N PRO A 103 10.62 -1.39 14.68
CA PRO A 103 10.45 -2.36 13.59
C PRO A 103 11.33 -3.58 13.85
N LEU A 104 10.78 -4.77 13.64
CA LEU A 104 11.57 -5.99 13.69
C LEU A 104 12.43 -6.07 12.44
N ALA A 105 13.68 -6.45 12.59
CA ALA A 105 14.52 -6.78 11.45
C ALA A 105 13.95 -7.99 10.71
N TRP A 106 13.68 -7.83 9.43
CA TRP A 106 13.20 -8.91 8.59
C TRP A 106 14.38 -9.79 8.16
N SER A 107 14.14 -11.09 8.02
CA SER A 107 15.17 -11.99 7.54
C SER A 107 15.62 -11.58 6.11
N LYS A 108 16.91 -11.75 5.84
CA LYS A 108 17.55 -11.40 4.55
C LYS A 108 16.91 -12.08 3.32
N ASN A 109 16.07 -13.09 3.52
CA ASN A 109 15.42 -13.86 2.46
C ASN A 109 14.09 -13.25 1.96
N ILE A 110 13.70 -12.11 2.48
CA ILE A 110 12.57 -11.37 1.91
C ILE A 110 13.10 -10.69 0.65
N SER A 111 12.71 -11.25 -0.49
CA SER A 111 13.08 -10.76 -1.81
C SER A 111 12.83 -9.25 -1.91
N ASN A 112 13.85 -8.57 -2.36
CA ASN A 112 13.87 -7.14 -2.60
C ASN A 112 12.91 -6.81 -3.75
N TYR A 113 11.63 -6.63 -3.45
CA TYR A 113 10.70 -6.12 -4.44
C TYR A 113 10.81 -4.59 -4.47
N LYS A 114 11.37 -4.09 -5.55
CA LYS A 114 11.19 -2.68 -5.91
C LYS A 114 9.71 -2.49 -6.23
N VAL A 115 9.04 -1.63 -5.52
CA VAL A 115 7.71 -1.16 -5.89
C VAL A 115 7.91 0.20 -6.52
N SER A 116 7.65 0.28 -7.79
CA SER A 116 7.54 1.55 -8.49
C SER A 116 6.08 2.02 -8.42
N LEU A 117 5.87 3.16 -7.80
CA LEU A 117 4.86 4.10 -8.26
C LEU A 117 5.53 4.77 -9.45
N GLU A 118 4.89 4.97 -10.58
CA GLU A 118 5.52 5.53 -11.77
C GLU A 118 6.46 6.70 -11.41
N GLY A 119 7.78 6.46 -11.50
CA GLY A 119 8.82 7.41 -11.12
C GLY A 119 9.27 7.40 -9.65
N VAL A 120 8.60 6.72 -8.73
CA VAL A 120 9.02 6.61 -7.32
C VAL A 120 9.43 5.19 -6.99
N GLU A 121 10.71 4.95 -6.83
CA GLU A 121 11.23 3.67 -6.38
C GLU A 121 11.25 3.61 -4.85
N PHE A 122 10.65 2.56 -4.30
CA PHE A 122 10.86 2.21 -2.90
C PHE A 122 12.19 1.47 -2.78
N ASP A 123 13.18 2.14 -2.25
CA ASP A 123 14.36 1.46 -1.77
C ASP A 123 14.01 0.55 -0.60
N ASN A 124 14.74 -0.55 -0.47
CA ASN A 124 14.60 -1.51 0.61
C ASN A 124 14.80 -0.82 1.96
N LEU A 125 13.73 -0.36 2.54
CA LEU A 125 13.75 0.00 3.93
C LEU A 125 13.81 -1.29 4.74
N ASN A 126 14.79 -1.38 5.61
CA ASN A 126 15.14 -2.60 6.36
C ASN A 126 13.99 -3.13 7.25
N TYR A 127 12.90 -2.38 7.37
CA TYR A 127 11.84 -2.63 8.36
C TYR A 127 10.47 -2.56 7.71
N ASP A 128 9.79 -1.43 7.87
CA ASP A 128 8.46 -1.22 7.30
C ASP A 128 8.58 -0.66 5.88
N GLN A 129 7.90 -1.28 4.94
CA GLN A 129 7.97 -0.89 3.54
C GLN A 129 6.81 0.05 3.20
N TYR A 130 6.94 1.30 3.61
CA TYR A 130 5.99 2.35 3.27
C TYR A 130 6.69 3.69 2.99
N MET A 131 5.98 4.58 2.30
CA MET A 131 6.35 5.99 2.16
C MET A 131 5.15 6.88 2.48
N ILE A 132 5.42 8.12 2.88
CA ILE A 132 4.41 9.13 3.13
C ILE A 132 4.37 10.07 1.94
N LEU A 133 3.23 10.13 1.26
CA LEU A 133 3.00 10.96 0.10
C LEU A 133 2.14 12.17 0.53
N THR A 134 2.78 13.34 0.66
CA THR A 134 2.12 14.59 1.06
C THR A 134 1.69 15.43 -0.13
N LYS A 135 2.39 15.30 -1.24
CA LYS A 135 2.08 15.96 -2.50
C LYS A 135 2.53 15.04 -3.64
N TYR A 136 1.65 14.82 -4.57
CA TYR A 136 1.99 14.12 -5.80
C TYR A 136 2.35 15.15 -6.87
N THR A 137 3.55 15.02 -7.45
CA THR A 137 3.99 15.80 -8.61
C THR A 137 4.50 14.84 -9.67
N ASP A 138 4.26 15.15 -10.93
CA ASP A 138 4.74 14.34 -12.07
C ASP A 138 6.27 14.20 -12.12
N ASP A 139 6.99 15.06 -11.37
CA ASP A 139 8.46 15.07 -11.28
C ASP A 139 9.00 14.14 -10.16
N THR A 140 8.14 13.43 -9.48
CA THR A 140 8.49 12.46 -8.43
C THR A 140 8.07 11.06 -8.83
#